data_eee47edc776cdc53bf808ff1798bad7b
#
_entry.id   eee47edc776cdc53bf808ff1798bad7b
#
_cell.length_a   1.000
_cell.length_b   1.000
_cell.length_c   1.000
_cell.angle_alpha   90.00
_cell.angle_beta   90.00
_cell.angle_gamma   90.00
#
_symmetry.space_group_name_H-M   'P 1'
#
loop_
_entity.id
_entity.type
_entity.pdbx_description
1 polymer ?
#
loop_
_entity_poly.entity_id
_entity_poly.type
_entity_poly.pdbx_seq_one_letter_code
_entity_poly.pdbx_strand_id
1 'polypeptide(L)'
;MPGVDFQQLREQIAIEEVLRLLGCEAVSRNSDQWRGPCPVHRSASADSRVFSVNLKTNRYYCHKCRSHGNQLELWAETQQLSLYDAAIDLCQKLGKEVPRSHRW
;
A
#
# COMPACT_ATOMS: atom_id res chain seq x y z
N MET A 1 -26.28 3.07 4.97
CA MET A 1 -25.42 1.99 4.45
C MET A 1 -24.16 1.87 5.27
N PRO A 2 -23.77 0.67 5.62
CA PRO A 2 -22.48 0.51 6.30
C PRO A 2 -21.33 0.86 5.36
N GLY A 3 -20.41 1.66 5.86
CA GLY A 3 -19.19 1.99 5.13
C GLY A 3 -18.13 0.93 5.27
N VAL A 4 -16.96 1.18 4.73
CA VAL A 4 -15.80 0.31 4.88
C VAL A 4 -15.15 0.56 6.25
N ASP A 5 -14.83 -0.50 6.96
CA ASP A 5 -14.08 -0.41 8.21
C ASP A 5 -12.58 -0.37 7.87
N PHE A 6 -12.07 0.84 7.69
CA PHE A 6 -10.67 1.04 7.29
C PHE A 6 -9.69 0.59 8.36
N GLN A 7 -10.06 0.72 9.63
CA GLN A 7 -9.18 0.27 10.72
C GLN A 7 -8.98 -1.23 10.68
N GLN A 8 -10.08 -1.99 10.56
CA GLN A 8 -10.00 -3.43 10.46
C GLN A 8 -9.23 -3.86 9.21
N LEU A 9 -9.45 -3.17 8.10
CA LEU A 9 -8.77 -3.46 6.85
C LEU A 9 -7.26 -3.27 6.98
N ARG A 10 -6.83 -2.19 7.65
CA ARG A 10 -5.40 -1.96 7.89
C ARG A 10 -4.78 -3.05 8.77
N GLU A 11 -5.55 -3.66 9.64
CA GLU A 11 -5.06 -4.77 10.47
C GLU A 11 -4.97 -6.07 9.70
N GLN A 12 -5.81 -6.25 8.69
CA GLN A 12 -5.90 -7.49 7.91
C GLN A 12 -4.93 -7.55 6.73
N ILE A 13 -4.52 -6.41 6.21
CA ILE A 13 -3.68 -6.32 5.00
C ILE A 13 -2.35 -5.69 5.36
N ALA A 14 -1.26 -6.43 5.15
CA ALA A 14 0.08 -5.89 5.31
C ALA A 14 0.51 -5.14 4.06
N ILE A 15 1.33 -4.10 4.22
CA ILE A 15 1.85 -3.34 3.07
C ILE A 15 2.69 -4.24 2.15
N GLU A 16 3.30 -5.27 2.70
CA GLU A 16 4.06 -6.23 1.90
C GLU A 16 3.18 -6.93 0.88
N GLU A 17 1.93 -7.24 1.23
CA GLU A 17 0.98 -7.84 0.28
C GLU A 17 0.68 -6.89 -0.88
N VAL A 18 0.56 -5.60 -0.59
CA VAL A 18 0.34 -4.57 -1.62
C VAL A 18 1.54 -4.48 -2.55
N LEU A 19 2.74 -4.51 -1.99
CA LEU A 19 3.98 -4.48 -2.79
C LEU A 19 4.06 -5.68 -3.74
N ARG A 20 3.64 -6.85 -3.28
CA ARG A 20 3.61 -8.04 -4.14
C ARG A 20 2.63 -7.89 -5.29
N LEU A 21 1.44 -7.36 -5.02
CA LEU A 21 0.44 -7.12 -6.07
C LEU A 21 0.95 -6.14 -7.11
N LEU A 22 1.73 -5.15 -6.68
CA LEU A 22 2.30 -4.16 -7.58
C LEU A 22 3.52 -4.68 -8.35
N GLY A 23 4.00 -5.89 -8.01
CA GLY A 23 5.19 -6.45 -8.62
C GLY A 23 6.47 -5.75 -8.19
N CYS A 24 6.46 -5.11 -7.03
CA CYS A 24 7.63 -4.39 -6.52
C CYS A 24 8.64 -5.36 -5.93
N GLU A 25 9.91 -5.17 -6.27
CA GLU A 25 11.01 -5.94 -5.70
C GLU A 25 11.96 -5.01 -4.96
N ALA A 26 12.40 -5.44 -3.78
CA ALA A 26 13.31 -4.64 -2.96
C ALA A 26 14.71 -4.63 -3.58
N VAL A 27 15.31 -3.44 -3.67
CA VAL A 27 16.74 -3.31 -3.95
C VAL A 27 17.52 -3.59 -2.68
N SER A 28 16.97 -3.16 -1.55
CA SER A 28 17.56 -3.40 -0.24
C SER A 28 16.45 -3.73 0.75
N ARG A 29 16.65 -4.79 1.52
CA ARG A 29 15.71 -5.17 2.57
C ARG A 29 16.51 -5.54 3.81
N ASN A 30 16.12 -4.98 4.94
CA ASN A 30 16.78 -5.19 6.21
C ASN A 30 15.74 -5.17 7.32
N SER A 31 15.49 -6.33 7.93
CA SER A 31 14.51 -6.48 8.99
C SER A 31 13.14 -5.92 8.57
N ASP A 32 12.73 -4.79 9.14
CA ASP A 32 11.45 -4.15 8.83
C ASP A 32 11.54 -3.08 7.75
N GLN A 33 12.75 -2.84 7.21
CA GLN A 33 12.96 -1.81 6.19
C GLN A 33 13.02 -2.42 4.80
N TRP A 34 12.28 -1.80 3.88
CA TRP A 34 12.24 -2.18 2.48
C TRP A 34 12.55 -0.93 1.65
N ARG A 35 13.48 -1.03 0.70
CA ARG A 35 13.80 0.10 -0.17
C ARG A 35 13.86 -0.37 -1.61
N GLY A 36 13.35 0.47 -2.51
CA GLY A 36 13.34 0.13 -3.91
C GLY A 36 12.79 1.26 -4.77
N PRO A 37 12.47 0.96 -6.04
CA PRO A 37 11.86 1.94 -6.93
C PRO A 37 10.43 2.26 -6.50
N CYS A 38 10.03 3.51 -6.69
CA CYS A 38 8.70 3.96 -6.30
C CYS A 38 7.65 3.53 -7.33
N PRO A 39 6.60 2.84 -6.90
CA PRO A 39 5.52 2.46 -7.82
C PRO A 39 4.55 3.59 -8.13
N VAL A 40 4.55 4.67 -7.32
CA VAL A 40 3.63 5.79 -7.51
C VAL A 40 4.05 6.63 -8.71
N HIS A 41 5.31 7.10 -8.73
CA HIS A 41 5.81 7.88 -9.86
C HIS A 41 6.56 7.03 -10.89
N ARG A 42 6.59 5.72 -10.66
CA ARG A 42 7.24 4.73 -11.54
C ARG A 42 8.69 5.09 -11.83
N SER A 43 9.54 4.89 -10.83
CA SER A 43 10.98 5.15 -10.97
C SER A 43 11.54 4.46 -12.22
N ALA A 44 12.32 5.21 -13.01
CA ALA A 44 12.87 4.70 -14.25
C ALA A 44 13.96 3.64 -14.05
N SER A 45 14.66 3.69 -12.91
CA SER A 45 15.75 2.76 -12.59
C SER A 45 15.28 1.69 -11.63
N ALA A 46 15.52 0.42 -11.97
CA ALA A 46 15.22 -0.70 -11.09
C ALA A 46 16.09 -0.70 -9.83
N ASP A 47 17.23 0.02 -9.86
CA ASP A 47 18.14 0.11 -8.72
C ASP A 47 17.81 1.30 -7.80
N SER A 48 16.73 2.03 -8.08
CA SER A 48 16.35 3.18 -7.30
C SER A 48 16.00 2.80 -5.86
N ARG A 49 16.39 3.62 -4.91
CA ARG A 49 16.11 3.44 -3.48
C ARG A 49 15.33 4.61 -2.90
N VAL A 50 14.64 5.35 -3.74
CA VAL A 50 13.91 6.54 -3.32
C VAL A 50 12.65 6.19 -2.53
N PHE A 51 12.15 4.97 -2.67
CA PHE A 51 10.93 4.51 -2.01
C PHE A 51 11.30 3.66 -0.81
N SER A 52 10.91 4.11 0.37
CA SER A 52 11.16 3.37 1.61
C SER A 52 9.86 2.93 2.23
N VAL A 53 9.85 1.71 2.77
CA VAL A 53 8.69 1.12 3.41
C VAL A 53 9.09 0.59 4.77
N ASN A 54 8.30 0.89 5.78
CA ASN A 54 8.42 0.26 7.09
C ASN A 54 7.40 -0.86 7.16
N LEU A 55 7.88 -2.10 7.09
CA LEU A 55 7.02 -3.28 7.05
C LEU A 55 6.32 -3.52 8.38
N LYS A 56 6.87 -3.01 9.47
CA LYS A 56 6.27 -3.16 10.80
C LYS A 56 5.09 -2.22 11.01
N THR A 57 5.21 -0.98 10.54
CA THR A 57 4.17 0.03 10.71
C THR A 57 3.23 0.14 9.51
N ASN A 58 3.53 -0.57 8.43
CA ASN A 58 2.78 -0.52 7.17
C ASN A 58 2.70 0.89 6.60
N ARG A 59 3.83 1.59 6.63
CA ARG A 59 3.95 2.96 6.13
C ARG A 59 4.99 3.03 5.02
N TYR A 60 4.75 3.92 4.06
CA TYR A 60 5.70 4.16 2.99
C TYR A 60 5.98 5.65 2.82
N TYR A 61 7.12 5.94 2.21
CA TYR A 61 7.51 7.30 1.86
C TYR A 61 8.42 7.26 0.64
N CYS A 62 8.13 8.11 -0.36
CA CYS A 62 9.01 8.29 -1.50
C CYS A 62 9.78 9.60 -1.33
N HIS A 63 11.11 9.51 -1.32
CA HIS A 63 11.97 10.67 -1.13
C HIS A 63 12.04 11.57 -2.37
N LYS A 64 11.48 11.14 -3.49
CA LYS A 64 11.48 11.91 -4.73
C LYS A 64 10.14 12.58 -5.00
N CYS A 65 9.05 11.84 -5.05
CA CYS A 65 7.72 12.40 -5.30
C CYS A 65 6.97 12.78 -4.04
N ARG A 66 7.53 12.41 -2.87
CA ARG A 66 7.00 12.71 -1.53
C ARG A 66 5.64 12.09 -1.24
N SER A 67 5.22 11.12 -2.04
CA SER A 67 4.05 10.32 -1.70
C SER A 67 4.31 9.53 -0.43
N HIS A 68 3.34 9.48 0.47
CA HIS A 68 3.48 8.78 1.73
C HIS A 68 2.12 8.34 2.24
N GLY A 69 2.13 7.40 3.16
CA GLY A 69 0.91 6.93 3.78
C GLY A 69 0.98 5.48 4.20
N ASN A 70 -0.19 4.86 4.31
CA ASN A 70 -0.32 3.46 4.69
C ASN A 70 -0.55 2.57 3.46
N GLN A 71 -0.79 1.28 3.69
CA GLN A 71 -0.99 0.30 2.63
C GLN A 71 -2.19 0.61 1.73
N LEU A 72 -3.27 1.14 2.30
CA LEU A 72 -4.45 1.48 1.50
C LEU A 72 -4.20 2.70 0.63
N GLU A 73 -3.51 3.68 1.20
CA GLU A 73 -3.15 4.90 0.47
C GLU A 73 -2.19 4.59 -0.67
N LEU A 74 -1.26 3.65 -0.46
CA LEU A 74 -0.36 3.20 -1.51
C LEU A 74 -1.13 2.61 -2.70
N TRP A 75 -2.10 1.74 -2.43
CA TRP A 75 -2.92 1.16 -3.50
C TRP A 75 -3.74 2.25 -4.20
N ALA A 76 -4.33 3.16 -3.43
CA ALA A 76 -5.12 4.26 -3.98
C ALA A 76 -4.28 5.14 -4.93
N GLU A 77 -3.08 5.51 -4.49
CA GLU A 77 -2.18 6.36 -5.29
C GLU A 77 -1.70 5.66 -6.56
N THR A 78 -1.36 4.38 -6.47
CA THR A 78 -0.84 3.63 -7.63
C THR A 78 -1.93 3.33 -8.66
N GLN A 79 -3.16 3.13 -8.21
CA GLN A 79 -4.29 2.80 -9.08
C GLN A 79 -5.14 4.03 -9.44
N GLN A 80 -4.83 5.18 -8.87
CA GLN A 80 -5.57 6.43 -9.07
C GLN A 80 -7.06 6.28 -8.72
N LEU A 81 -7.29 5.70 -7.55
CA LEU A 81 -8.62 5.47 -7.01
C LEU A 81 -8.82 6.29 -5.75
N SER A 82 -10.09 6.55 -5.42
CA SER A 82 -10.41 7.07 -4.09
C SER A 82 -10.04 6.02 -3.04
N LEU A 83 -9.87 6.43 -1.80
CA LEU A 83 -9.54 5.50 -0.72
C LEU A 83 -10.62 4.42 -0.56
N TYR A 84 -11.87 4.79 -0.72
CA TYR A 84 -12.99 3.85 -0.65
C TYR A 84 -12.91 2.80 -1.77
N ASP A 85 -12.75 3.26 -3.01
CA ASP A 85 -12.66 2.35 -4.15
C ASP A 85 -11.40 1.49 -4.09
N ALA A 86 -10.31 2.05 -3.60
CA ALA A 86 -9.06 1.32 -3.44
C ALA A 86 -9.21 0.18 -2.44
N ALA A 87 -9.91 0.44 -1.33
CA ALA A 87 -10.16 -0.58 -0.31
C ALA A 87 -10.93 -1.77 -0.89
N ILE A 88 -11.98 -1.50 -1.66
CA ILE A 88 -12.79 -2.54 -2.28
C ILE A 88 -11.98 -3.30 -3.32
N ASP A 89 -11.27 -2.58 -4.19
CA ASP A 89 -10.46 -3.19 -5.24
C ASP A 89 -9.36 -4.08 -4.66
N LEU A 90 -8.68 -3.60 -3.62
CA LEU A 90 -7.61 -4.35 -2.97
C LEU A 90 -8.12 -5.65 -2.35
N CYS A 91 -9.28 -5.60 -1.69
CA CYS A 91 -9.90 -6.80 -1.13
C CYS A 91 -10.22 -7.82 -2.22
N GLN A 92 -10.73 -7.36 -3.36
CA GLN A 92 -11.02 -8.24 -4.48
C GLN A 92 -9.75 -8.92 -5.02
N LYS A 93 -8.67 -8.14 -5.15
CA LYS A 93 -7.38 -8.65 -5.64
C LYS A 93 -6.77 -9.69 -4.70
N LEU A 94 -6.98 -9.52 -3.40
CA LEU A 94 -6.43 -10.40 -2.38
C LEU A 94 -7.39 -11.54 -1.98
N GLY A 95 -8.60 -11.55 -2.54
CA GLY A 95 -9.60 -12.56 -2.20
C GLY A 95 -10.12 -12.43 -0.78
N LYS A 96 -10.18 -11.22 -0.26
CA LYS A 96 -10.67 -10.94 1.09
C LYS A 96 -12.03 -10.28 1.05
N GLU A 97 -12.82 -10.51 2.09
CA GLU A 97 -14.08 -9.78 2.25
C GLU A 97 -13.79 -8.35 2.69
N VAL A 98 -14.60 -7.42 2.21
CA VAL A 98 -14.52 -6.03 2.62
C VAL A 98 -15.15 -5.89 4.00
N PRO A 99 -14.37 -5.54 5.04
CA PRO A 99 -14.96 -5.33 6.37
C PRO A 99 -15.85 -4.10 6.35
N ARG A 100 -17.05 -4.24 6.89
CA ARG A 100 -18.04 -3.17 6.90
C ARG A 100 -18.15 -2.55 8.27
N SER A 101 -18.28 -1.24 8.28
CA SER A 101 -18.56 -0.52 9.50
C SER A 101 -20.03 -0.73 9.87
N HIS A 102 -20.28 -1.02 11.13
CA HIS A 102 -21.64 -1.21 11.66
C HIS A 102 -22.14 0.01 12.42
N ARG A 103 -21.51 1.14 12.22
CA ARG A 103 -21.95 2.38 12.85
C ARG A 103 -23.12 2.97 12.09
N TRP A 104 -24.11 3.35 12.85
CA TRP A 104 -25.32 3.99 12.35
C TRP A 104 -25.47 5.35 12.97
#